data_0bf6b3e2cc3e4000beba6914fe71fc3f
#
_entry.id   0bf6b3e2cc3e4000beba6914fe71fc3f
#
_cell.length_a   1.000
_cell.length_b   1.000
_cell.length_c   1.000
_cell.angle_alpha   90.00
_cell.angle_beta   90.00
_cell.angle_gamma   90.00
#
_symmetry.space_group_name_H-M   'P 1'
#
loop_
_entity.id
_entity.type
_entity.pdbx_description
1 polymer ?
#
loop_
_entity_poly.entity_id
_entity_poly.type
_entity_poly.pdbx_seq_one_letter_code
_entity_poly.pdbx_strand_id
1 'polypeptide(L)'
;TVAPQAALSDVLFLLNRYQLSRLPVTDGQKLVGIITRTDIIRVEADQLGGVCQLPQRSTPSYVVYQTRSPAVGTGRILLPIANPDTATALFKIAAAVARERNYEIDCLYVITVPRLSSPAEVRVDTREGRKLLHRLERLARQQNISVHTQISVVQDIADGILATIRERHSNLLIMGWTGEKSTTGAIFGFSVDTLIAEAPCETILVKLGTKDCFPNDLNRERIWLIPTAGGPNAQRALALLPSLLSLSESSDHPELWLCKIYSPTELLPDLSTLEVLQASLQKAIAQPVVPLPIRSASPAEAVINLVESEDCSLVLLGASRESLLNQLLNGNIPSTIARAVNCTVILVRGELSD
;
A
#
# COMPACT_ATOMS: atom_id res chain seq x y z
N THR A 1 17.84 -30.40 -10.30
CA THR A 1 18.99 -29.48 -10.18
C THR A 1 19.71 -29.37 -11.51
N VAL A 2 20.43 -28.30 -11.73
CA VAL A 2 21.30 -28.06 -12.89
C VAL A 2 22.69 -27.64 -12.42
N ALA A 3 23.70 -27.91 -13.22
CA ALA A 3 25.06 -27.42 -12.94
C ALA A 3 25.20 -25.93 -13.31
N PRO A 4 26.15 -25.17 -12.71
CA PRO A 4 26.34 -23.76 -13.03
C PRO A 4 26.68 -23.49 -14.50
N GLN A 5 27.24 -24.47 -15.19
CA GLN A 5 27.63 -24.39 -16.60
C GLN A 5 26.59 -24.98 -17.56
N ALA A 6 25.41 -25.42 -17.06
CA ALA A 6 24.35 -26.00 -17.90
C ALA A 6 23.88 -24.98 -18.95
N ALA A 7 23.62 -25.45 -20.17
CA ALA A 7 23.10 -24.60 -21.23
C ALA A 7 21.69 -24.08 -20.87
N LEU A 8 21.39 -22.84 -21.25
CA LEU A 8 20.10 -22.20 -20.97
C LEU A 8 18.92 -23.00 -21.58
N SER A 9 19.14 -23.62 -22.75
CA SER A 9 18.19 -24.53 -23.39
C SER A 9 17.80 -25.73 -22.52
N ASP A 10 18.77 -26.31 -21.79
CA ASP A 10 18.53 -27.45 -20.91
C ASP A 10 17.74 -27.04 -19.66
N VAL A 11 18.05 -25.83 -19.13
CA VAL A 11 17.31 -25.26 -18.01
C VAL A 11 15.86 -25.01 -18.41
N LEU A 12 15.62 -24.40 -19.58
CA LEU A 12 14.28 -24.16 -20.11
C LEU A 12 13.51 -25.46 -20.35
N PHE A 13 14.19 -26.48 -20.92
CA PHE A 13 13.59 -27.78 -21.13
C PHE A 13 13.12 -28.41 -19.82
N LEU A 14 13.95 -28.40 -18.77
CA LEU A 14 13.60 -28.94 -17.46
C LEU A 14 12.46 -28.16 -16.79
N LEU A 15 12.48 -26.82 -16.82
CA LEU A 15 11.42 -25.98 -16.27
C LEU A 15 10.07 -26.25 -16.95
N ASN A 16 10.08 -26.45 -18.28
CA ASN A 16 8.87 -26.73 -19.05
C ASN A 16 8.38 -28.17 -18.87
N ARG A 17 9.27 -29.16 -18.97
CA ARG A 17 8.92 -30.57 -18.87
C ARG A 17 8.30 -30.93 -17.53
N TYR A 18 8.84 -30.37 -16.45
CA TYR A 18 8.40 -30.68 -15.09
C TYR A 18 7.47 -29.60 -14.49
N GLN A 19 7.05 -28.63 -15.30
CA GLN A 19 6.18 -27.50 -14.88
C GLN A 19 6.73 -26.77 -13.62
N LEU A 20 8.05 -26.63 -13.55
CA LEU A 20 8.72 -25.99 -12.42
C LEU A 20 8.82 -24.50 -12.64
N SER A 21 8.67 -23.73 -11.58
CA SER A 21 8.93 -22.27 -11.57
C SER A 21 10.39 -21.93 -11.24
N ARG A 22 11.13 -22.87 -10.64
CA ARG A 22 12.50 -22.68 -10.15
C ARG A 22 13.29 -23.97 -10.27
N LEU A 23 14.60 -23.86 -10.54
CA LEU A 23 15.54 -24.97 -10.52
C LEU A 23 16.72 -24.63 -9.61
N PRO A 24 17.06 -25.49 -8.63
CA PRO A 24 18.30 -25.36 -7.87
C PRO A 24 19.52 -25.55 -8.77
N VAL A 25 20.50 -24.66 -8.62
CA VAL A 25 21.81 -24.79 -9.28
C VAL A 25 22.80 -25.37 -8.26
N THR A 26 23.40 -26.49 -8.60
CA THR A 26 24.32 -27.22 -7.70
C THR A 26 25.68 -27.41 -8.36
N ASP A 27 26.74 -27.19 -7.57
CA ASP A 27 28.10 -27.57 -7.92
C ASP A 27 28.46 -28.80 -7.10
N GLY A 28 28.43 -29.98 -7.76
CA GLY A 28 28.45 -31.27 -7.08
C GLY A 28 27.26 -31.42 -6.12
N GLN A 29 27.50 -31.59 -4.84
CA GLN A 29 26.45 -31.67 -3.79
C GLN A 29 26.12 -30.33 -3.12
N LYS A 30 26.81 -29.25 -3.49
CA LYS A 30 26.64 -27.94 -2.88
C LYS A 30 25.63 -27.09 -3.68
N LEU A 31 24.58 -26.58 -3.02
CA LEU A 31 23.67 -25.61 -3.62
C LEU A 31 24.43 -24.28 -3.77
N VAL A 32 24.55 -23.77 -5.00
CA VAL A 32 25.24 -22.52 -5.33
C VAL A 32 24.28 -21.42 -5.80
N GLY A 33 23.02 -21.77 -6.15
CA GLY A 33 22.02 -20.80 -6.56
C GLY A 33 20.68 -21.42 -6.92
N ILE A 34 19.78 -20.58 -7.37
CA ILE A 34 18.47 -20.96 -7.93
C ILE A 34 18.25 -20.15 -9.20
N ILE A 35 17.80 -20.79 -10.26
CA ILE A 35 17.40 -20.14 -11.50
C ILE A 35 15.88 -20.23 -11.68
N THR A 36 15.26 -19.14 -12.13
CA THR A 36 13.82 -19.04 -12.38
C THR A 36 13.53 -18.71 -13.84
N ARG A 37 12.28 -18.92 -14.28
CA ARG A 37 11.84 -18.47 -15.63
C ARG A 37 12.02 -16.98 -15.82
N THR A 38 11.78 -16.19 -14.78
CA THR A 38 11.92 -14.73 -14.83
C THR A 38 13.36 -14.29 -15.07
N ASP A 39 14.34 -14.99 -14.50
CA ASP A 39 15.75 -14.68 -14.73
C ASP A 39 16.13 -14.91 -16.20
N ILE A 40 15.60 -15.95 -16.80
CA ILE A 40 15.83 -16.29 -18.21
C ILE A 40 15.20 -15.23 -19.12
N ILE A 41 13.91 -14.88 -18.88
CA ILE A 41 13.20 -13.86 -19.66
C ILE A 41 13.92 -12.50 -19.56
N ARG A 42 14.44 -12.16 -18.40
CA ARG A 42 15.21 -10.90 -18.19
C ARG A 42 16.47 -10.88 -19.04
N VAL A 43 17.26 -11.96 -19.02
CA VAL A 43 18.50 -12.03 -19.82
C VAL A 43 18.20 -11.98 -21.31
N GLU A 44 17.15 -12.65 -21.80
CA GLU A 44 16.73 -12.60 -23.20
C GLU A 44 16.20 -11.19 -23.59
N ALA A 45 15.42 -10.54 -22.73
CA ALA A 45 14.94 -9.18 -22.96
C ALA A 45 16.10 -8.18 -23.03
N ASP A 46 17.10 -8.31 -22.17
CA ASP A 46 18.31 -7.50 -22.17
C ASP A 46 19.17 -7.69 -23.44
N GLN A 47 19.13 -8.87 -24.04
CA GLN A 47 19.82 -9.18 -25.31
C GLN A 47 19.07 -8.63 -26.56
N LEU A 48 17.74 -8.54 -26.49
CA LEU A 48 16.90 -8.06 -27.60
C LEU A 48 16.70 -6.54 -27.63
N GLY A 49 16.78 -5.89 -26.47
CA GLY A 49 16.60 -4.46 -26.31
C GLY A 49 17.93 -3.75 -26.06
N GLY A 50 18.66 -3.35 -27.11
CA GLY A 50 19.97 -2.68 -27.05
C GLY A 50 20.04 -1.35 -26.28
N VAL A 51 19.43 -1.24 -25.12
CA VAL A 51 19.59 -0.16 -24.14
C VAL A 51 20.13 -0.80 -22.85
N CYS A 52 21.43 -0.59 -22.62
CA CYS A 52 22.08 -0.86 -21.34
C CYS A 52 21.39 -0.04 -20.23
N GLN A 53 20.28 -0.54 -19.69
CA GLN A 53 19.88 -0.18 -18.34
C GLN A 53 20.80 -0.99 -17.43
N LEU A 54 21.66 -0.31 -16.69
CA LEU A 54 22.42 -0.88 -15.59
C LEU A 54 21.48 -1.78 -14.78
N PRO A 55 21.88 -3.04 -14.50
CA PRO A 55 21.04 -3.91 -13.70
C PRO A 55 20.73 -3.17 -12.40
N GLN A 56 19.45 -2.87 -12.14
CA GLN A 56 19.03 -2.42 -10.82
C GLN A 56 19.54 -3.51 -9.88
N ARG A 57 20.55 -3.18 -9.10
CA ARG A 57 21.08 -4.07 -8.07
C ARG A 57 19.92 -4.39 -7.14
N SER A 58 19.30 -5.55 -7.37
CA SER A 58 18.35 -6.07 -6.40
C SER A 58 19.14 -6.26 -5.12
N THR A 59 18.88 -5.43 -4.13
CA THR A 59 19.47 -5.59 -2.80
C THR A 59 19.13 -6.99 -2.32
N PRO A 60 20.12 -7.73 -1.80
CA PRO A 60 19.89 -9.10 -1.38
C PRO A 60 18.82 -9.15 -0.29
N SER A 61 17.80 -9.95 -0.49
CA SER A 61 16.75 -10.25 0.49
C SER A 61 16.76 -11.75 0.80
N TYR A 62 16.48 -12.09 2.05
CA TYR A 62 16.43 -13.47 2.48
C TYR A 62 15.18 -13.74 3.33
N VAL A 63 14.36 -14.72 2.90
CA VAL A 63 13.14 -15.12 3.62
C VAL A 63 13.51 -16.13 4.70
N VAL A 64 13.35 -15.76 5.96
CA VAL A 64 13.65 -16.62 7.12
C VAL A 64 12.44 -17.37 7.68
N TYR A 65 11.24 -16.90 7.36
CA TYR A 65 9.99 -17.53 7.79
C TYR A 65 8.89 -17.23 6.78
N GLN A 66 8.07 -18.23 6.47
CA GLN A 66 6.91 -18.07 5.58
C GLN A 66 5.84 -19.10 5.90
N THR A 67 4.56 -18.64 5.91
CA THR A 67 3.40 -19.50 5.84
C THR A 67 2.60 -19.18 4.58
N ARG A 68 1.91 -20.18 4.03
CA ARG A 68 1.07 -20.03 2.85
C ARG A 68 -0.27 -20.69 3.09
N SER A 69 -1.33 -20.03 2.69
CA SER A 69 -2.67 -20.59 2.55
C SER A 69 -2.91 -20.99 1.09
N PRO A 70 -3.90 -21.84 0.77
CA PRO A 70 -4.31 -22.04 -0.61
C PRO A 70 -4.70 -20.71 -1.26
N ALA A 71 -4.27 -20.48 -2.50
CA ALA A 71 -4.61 -19.29 -3.26
C ALA A 71 -6.08 -19.39 -3.71
N VAL A 72 -6.92 -18.47 -3.24
CA VAL A 72 -8.36 -18.43 -3.53
C VAL A 72 -8.83 -17.05 -4.01
N GLY A 73 -8.01 -16.00 -3.83
CA GLY A 73 -8.34 -14.63 -4.22
C GLY A 73 -8.00 -14.32 -5.68
N THR A 74 -8.64 -13.28 -6.23
CA THR A 74 -8.39 -12.78 -7.60
C THR A 74 -7.21 -11.82 -7.67
N GLY A 75 -6.73 -11.32 -6.51
CA GLY A 75 -5.60 -10.41 -6.40
C GLY A 75 -4.96 -10.49 -5.02
N ARG A 76 -3.94 -9.66 -4.79
CA ARG A 76 -3.14 -9.67 -3.57
C ARG A 76 -2.89 -8.29 -3.01
N ILE A 77 -3.02 -8.18 -1.69
CA ILE A 77 -2.64 -7.01 -0.90
C ILE A 77 -1.33 -7.34 -0.21
N LEU A 78 -0.29 -6.54 -0.44
CA LEU A 78 0.90 -6.57 0.41
C LEU A 78 0.71 -5.61 1.57
N LEU A 79 0.86 -6.13 2.79
CA LEU A 79 0.75 -5.39 4.05
C LEU A 79 2.07 -5.48 4.81
N PRO A 80 3.03 -4.56 4.58
CA PRO A 80 4.22 -4.44 5.42
C PRO A 80 3.84 -3.95 6.81
N ILE A 81 4.32 -4.65 7.84
CA ILE A 81 4.04 -4.34 9.24
C ILE A 81 5.33 -4.38 10.05
N ALA A 82 5.52 -3.38 10.90
CA ALA A 82 6.65 -3.30 11.82
C ALA A 82 6.20 -2.98 13.25
N ASN A 83 5.18 -2.13 13.41
CA ASN A 83 4.70 -1.68 14.70
C ASN A 83 3.49 -2.51 15.16
N PRO A 84 3.59 -3.23 16.30
CA PRO A 84 2.48 -4.02 16.86
C PRO A 84 1.22 -3.22 17.20
N ASP A 85 1.38 -1.94 17.56
CA ASP A 85 0.26 -1.08 17.99
C ASP A 85 -0.64 -0.69 16.81
N THR A 86 -0.05 -0.45 15.64
CA THR A 86 -0.78 -0.07 14.44
C THR A 86 -1.17 -1.26 13.56
N ALA A 87 -0.51 -2.40 13.71
CA ALA A 87 -0.70 -3.58 12.88
C ALA A 87 -2.14 -4.08 12.83
N THR A 88 -2.85 -4.07 13.97
CA THR A 88 -4.24 -4.54 14.03
C THR A 88 -5.19 -3.62 13.27
N ALA A 89 -5.03 -2.30 13.38
CA ALA A 89 -5.86 -1.33 12.66
C ALA A 89 -5.60 -1.39 11.14
N LEU A 90 -4.33 -1.44 10.74
CA LEU A 90 -3.94 -1.61 9.33
C LEU A 90 -4.47 -2.93 8.76
N PHE A 91 -4.40 -4.01 9.53
CA PHE A 91 -4.94 -5.30 9.11
C PHE A 91 -6.46 -5.27 8.95
N LYS A 92 -7.22 -4.59 9.83
CA LYS A 92 -8.67 -4.42 9.68
C LYS A 92 -9.01 -3.72 8.36
N ILE A 93 -8.29 -2.64 8.01
CA ILE A 93 -8.46 -1.92 6.74
C ILE A 93 -8.16 -2.86 5.56
N ALA A 94 -7.01 -3.56 5.59
CA ALA A 94 -6.64 -4.52 4.55
C ALA A 94 -7.67 -5.64 4.40
N ALA A 95 -8.20 -6.15 5.51
CA ALA A 95 -9.20 -7.20 5.56
C ALA A 95 -10.54 -6.77 4.93
N ALA A 96 -10.97 -5.53 5.18
CA ALA A 96 -12.18 -4.97 4.58
C ALA A 96 -12.03 -4.83 3.05
N VAL A 97 -10.89 -4.31 2.59
CA VAL A 97 -10.58 -4.20 1.16
C VAL A 97 -10.44 -5.58 0.51
N ALA A 98 -9.79 -6.54 1.20
CA ALA A 98 -9.63 -7.91 0.71
C ALA A 98 -10.98 -8.60 0.50
N ARG A 99 -11.92 -8.42 1.43
CA ARG A 99 -13.27 -8.99 1.34
C ARG A 99 -14.05 -8.41 0.16
N GLU A 100 -14.02 -7.09 -0.02
CA GLU A 100 -14.75 -6.41 -1.09
C GLU A 100 -14.20 -6.75 -2.48
N ARG A 101 -12.87 -6.78 -2.61
CA ARG A 101 -12.20 -7.04 -3.89
C ARG A 101 -11.89 -8.52 -4.16
N ASN A 102 -12.24 -9.42 -3.23
CA ASN A 102 -11.84 -10.84 -3.26
C ASN A 102 -10.32 -11.03 -3.39
N TYR A 103 -9.55 -10.30 -2.58
CA TYR A 103 -8.09 -10.37 -2.56
C TYR A 103 -7.59 -11.18 -1.37
N GLU A 104 -6.37 -11.70 -1.48
CA GLU A 104 -5.59 -12.31 -0.39
C GLU A 104 -4.68 -11.26 0.26
N ILE A 105 -4.26 -11.50 1.49
CA ILE A 105 -3.34 -10.60 2.19
C ILE A 105 -2.00 -11.29 2.41
N ASP A 106 -0.92 -10.67 1.93
CA ASP A 106 0.47 -11.02 2.25
C ASP A 106 0.97 -10.10 3.37
N CYS A 107 1.03 -10.58 4.61
CA CYS A 107 1.62 -9.85 5.73
C CYS A 107 3.13 -10.01 5.72
N LEU A 108 3.86 -8.92 5.57
CA LEU A 108 5.31 -8.90 5.50
C LEU A 108 5.91 -8.21 6.74
N TYR A 109 6.73 -8.93 7.48
CA TYR A 109 7.58 -8.37 8.52
C TYR A 109 9.01 -8.26 8.01
N VAL A 110 9.60 -7.07 8.08
CA VAL A 110 10.94 -6.80 7.54
C VAL A 110 11.93 -6.59 8.67
N ILE A 111 13.04 -7.33 8.64
CA ILE A 111 14.17 -7.15 9.54
C ILE A 111 15.33 -6.56 8.74
N THR A 112 15.85 -5.43 9.18
CA THR A 112 16.97 -4.77 8.51
C THR A 112 18.31 -5.22 9.10
N VAL A 113 19.29 -5.38 8.20
CA VAL A 113 20.67 -5.65 8.56
C VAL A 113 21.62 -4.63 7.90
N PRO A 114 22.80 -4.40 8.45
CA PRO A 114 23.76 -3.46 7.85
C PRO A 114 24.08 -3.80 6.39
N ARG A 115 24.26 -2.78 5.54
CA ARG A 115 24.54 -2.94 4.10
C ARG A 115 25.77 -3.80 3.78
N LEU A 116 26.74 -3.89 4.70
CA LEU A 116 27.93 -4.73 4.55
C LEU A 116 27.72 -6.19 4.94
N SER A 117 26.58 -6.54 5.50
CA SER A 117 26.25 -7.89 5.94
C SER A 117 25.39 -8.61 4.91
N SER A 118 25.66 -9.89 4.68
CA SER A 118 24.80 -10.74 3.86
C SER A 118 23.52 -11.10 4.63
N PRO A 119 22.31 -10.76 4.14
CA PRO A 119 21.05 -11.12 4.81
C PRO A 119 20.90 -12.62 5.09
N ALA A 120 21.51 -13.48 4.28
CA ALA A 120 21.45 -14.93 4.44
C ALA A 120 22.37 -15.48 5.54
N GLU A 121 23.39 -14.72 5.95
CA GLU A 121 24.42 -15.16 6.91
C GLU A 121 24.22 -14.61 8.31
N VAL A 122 23.47 -13.51 8.43
CA VAL A 122 23.22 -12.86 9.73
C VAL A 122 22.17 -13.63 10.52
N ARG A 123 22.50 -13.96 11.77
CA ARG A 123 21.52 -14.50 12.70
C ARG A 123 20.62 -13.37 13.21
N VAL A 124 19.33 -13.47 12.92
CA VAL A 124 18.32 -12.47 13.32
C VAL A 124 17.35 -13.08 14.33
N ASP A 125 16.85 -12.25 15.23
CA ASP A 125 15.75 -12.64 16.13
C ASP A 125 14.42 -12.45 15.43
N THR A 126 13.69 -13.55 15.22
CA THR A 126 12.38 -13.56 14.55
C THR A 126 11.20 -13.63 15.52
N ARG A 127 11.43 -13.66 16.84
CA ARG A 127 10.38 -13.91 17.84
C ARG A 127 9.28 -12.87 17.81
N GLU A 128 9.65 -11.59 17.75
CA GLU A 128 8.67 -10.50 17.71
C GLU A 128 7.86 -10.53 16.42
N GLY A 129 8.53 -10.65 15.27
CA GLY A 129 7.86 -10.76 13.97
C GLY A 129 6.91 -11.96 13.93
N ARG A 130 7.32 -13.15 14.39
CA ARG A 130 6.45 -14.32 14.47
C ARG A 130 5.23 -14.10 15.37
N LYS A 131 5.44 -13.50 16.55
CA LYS A 131 4.36 -13.20 17.49
C LYS A 131 3.32 -12.27 16.86
N LEU A 132 3.78 -11.23 16.16
CA LEU A 132 2.93 -10.27 15.47
C LEU A 132 2.15 -10.94 14.33
N LEU A 133 2.84 -11.67 13.44
CA LEU A 133 2.23 -12.39 12.34
C LEU A 133 1.19 -13.42 12.81
N HIS A 134 1.49 -14.21 13.84
CA HIS A 134 0.51 -15.16 14.41
C HIS A 134 -0.74 -14.47 15.02
N ARG A 135 -0.59 -13.24 15.54
CA ARG A 135 -1.75 -12.45 15.97
C ARG A 135 -2.64 -12.11 14.77
N LEU A 136 -2.05 -11.68 13.66
CA LEU A 136 -2.80 -11.34 12.44
C LEU A 136 -3.41 -12.58 11.78
N GLU A 137 -2.72 -13.72 11.75
CA GLU A 137 -3.28 -14.99 11.28
C GLU A 137 -4.53 -15.40 12.07
N ARG A 138 -4.54 -15.20 13.39
CA ARG A 138 -5.73 -15.47 14.21
C ARG A 138 -6.89 -14.54 13.85
N LEU A 139 -6.64 -13.26 13.66
CA LEU A 139 -7.65 -12.28 13.21
C LEU A 139 -8.20 -12.65 11.83
N ALA A 140 -7.32 -13.06 10.91
CA ALA A 140 -7.70 -13.50 9.57
C ALA A 140 -8.65 -14.71 9.60
N ARG A 141 -8.34 -15.72 10.42
CA ARG A 141 -9.19 -16.90 10.58
C ARG A 141 -10.57 -16.55 11.12
N GLN A 142 -10.65 -15.62 12.09
CA GLN A 142 -11.93 -15.15 12.64
C GLN A 142 -12.79 -14.44 11.58
N GLN A 143 -12.16 -13.84 10.58
CA GLN A 143 -12.81 -13.10 9.51
C GLN A 143 -12.94 -13.90 8.20
N ASN A 144 -12.48 -15.15 8.20
CA ASN A 144 -12.46 -16.04 7.02
C ASN A 144 -11.71 -15.44 5.82
N ILE A 145 -10.55 -14.79 6.06
CA ILE A 145 -9.70 -14.19 5.04
C ILE A 145 -8.43 -15.03 4.86
N SER A 146 -8.05 -15.29 3.60
CA SER A 146 -6.79 -15.95 3.28
C SER A 146 -5.60 -15.03 3.51
N VAL A 147 -4.72 -15.44 4.41
CA VAL A 147 -3.52 -14.69 4.78
C VAL A 147 -2.27 -15.55 4.59
N HIS A 148 -1.27 -14.95 3.96
CA HIS A 148 0.10 -15.46 3.90
C HIS A 148 0.97 -14.60 4.80
N THR A 149 1.96 -15.18 5.45
CA THR A 149 2.86 -14.43 6.31
C THR A 149 4.31 -14.69 5.92
N GLN A 150 5.14 -13.65 5.98
CA GLN A 150 6.54 -13.71 5.62
C GLN A 150 7.39 -12.82 6.52
N ILE A 151 8.55 -13.32 6.94
CA ILE A 151 9.61 -12.52 7.55
C ILE A 151 10.79 -12.50 6.57
N SER A 152 11.16 -11.31 6.13
CA SER A 152 12.29 -11.10 5.24
C SER A 152 13.40 -10.30 5.95
N VAL A 153 14.65 -10.72 5.74
CA VAL A 153 15.84 -10.00 6.14
C VAL A 153 16.36 -9.25 4.94
N VAL A 154 16.54 -7.95 5.06
CA VAL A 154 16.93 -7.06 3.97
C VAL A 154 17.97 -6.03 4.42
N GLN A 155 18.65 -5.41 3.48
CA GLN A 155 19.54 -4.27 3.75
C GLN A 155 18.81 -2.93 3.68
N ASP A 156 17.75 -2.85 2.86
CA ASP A 156 16.88 -1.68 2.73
C ASP A 156 15.40 -2.11 2.74
N ILE A 157 14.57 -1.39 3.50
CA ILE A 157 13.15 -1.71 3.70
C ILE A 157 12.36 -1.54 2.39
N ALA A 158 12.58 -0.43 1.69
CA ALA A 158 11.84 -0.13 0.48
C ALA A 158 12.15 -1.15 -0.62
N ASP A 159 13.43 -1.46 -0.81
CA ASP A 159 13.88 -2.47 -1.76
C ASP A 159 13.30 -3.86 -1.45
N GLY A 160 13.26 -4.24 -0.17
CA GLY A 160 12.67 -5.50 0.26
C GLY A 160 11.17 -5.59 0.01
N ILE A 161 10.44 -4.50 0.23
CA ILE A 161 9.01 -4.41 -0.06
C ILE A 161 8.77 -4.44 -1.58
N LEU A 162 9.52 -3.66 -2.38
CA LEU A 162 9.41 -3.64 -3.84
C LEU A 162 9.73 -5.01 -4.46
N ALA A 163 10.77 -5.69 -3.96
CA ALA A 163 11.08 -7.05 -4.38
C ALA A 163 9.92 -8.01 -4.09
N THR A 164 9.29 -7.89 -2.90
CA THR A 164 8.14 -8.72 -2.53
C THR A 164 6.90 -8.42 -3.39
N ILE A 165 6.63 -7.14 -3.72
CA ILE A 165 5.54 -6.74 -4.64
C ILE A 165 5.72 -7.45 -5.98
N ARG A 166 6.94 -7.40 -6.55
CA ARG A 166 7.23 -8.03 -7.85
C ARG A 166 7.17 -9.55 -7.77
N GLU A 167 7.74 -10.17 -6.73
CA GLU A 167 7.74 -11.63 -6.55
C GLU A 167 6.32 -12.18 -6.37
N ARG A 168 5.47 -11.47 -5.63
CA ARG A 168 4.12 -11.90 -5.30
C ARG A 168 3.06 -11.43 -6.28
N HIS A 169 3.43 -10.55 -7.23
CA HIS A 169 2.50 -9.88 -8.13
C HIS A 169 1.37 -9.19 -7.36
N SER A 170 1.76 -8.39 -6.35
CA SER A 170 0.79 -7.70 -5.51
C SER A 170 0.07 -6.59 -6.29
N ASN A 171 -1.25 -6.58 -6.23
CA ASN A 171 -2.10 -5.59 -6.90
C ASN A 171 -2.27 -4.31 -6.06
N LEU A 172 -2.07 -4.42 -4.75
CA LEU A 172 -2.29 -3.33 -3.82
C LEU A 172 -1.24 -3.39 -2.70
N LEU A 173 -0.62 -2.25 -2.41
CA LEU A 173 0.23 -2.03 -1.24
C LEU A 173 -0.54 -1.21 -0.22
N ILE A 174 -0.71 -1.72 1.00
CA ILE A 174 -1.25 -0.95 2.13
C ILE A 174 -0.15 -0.80 3.17
N MET A 175 0.21 0.44 3.52
CA MET A 175 1.26 0.69 4.50
C MET A 175 0.89 1.78 5.48
N GLY A 176 1.38 1.66 6.72
CA GLY A 176 1.23 2.68 7.76
C GLY A 176 2.31 3.75 7.66
N TRP A 177 1.95 4.96 8.11
CA TRP A 177 2.86 6.08 8.28
C TRP A 177 2.59 6.79 9.61
N THR A 178 3.64 7.14 10.34
CA THR A 178 3.52 7.73 11.70
C THR A 178 3.12 9.20 11.70
N GLY A 179 3.22 9.90 10.56
CA GLY A 179 2.96 11.34 10.48
C GLY A 179 4.12 12.20 10.96
N GLU A 180 5.20 11.61 11.48
CA GLU A 180 6.34 12.37 12.00
C GLU A 180 7.11 13.10 10.90
N LYS A 181 7.78 14.19 11.30
CA LYS A 181 8.66 14.94 10.40
C LYS A 181 9.83 14.05 10.02
N SER A 182 9.95 13.80 8.74
CA SER A 182 11.08 13.08 8.17
C SER A 182 12.38 13.90 8.27
N THR A 183 13.48 13.19 8.21
CA THR A 183 14.82 13.74 7.98
C THR A 183 14.84 14.64 6.75
N THR A 184 15.71 15.66 6.76
CA THR A 184 15.87 16.62 5.65
C THR A 184 15.92 15.92 4.30
N GLY A 185 15.02 16.27 3.38
CA GLY A 185 14.99 15.76 2.02
C GLY A 185 13.95 14.68 1.72
N ALA A 186 13.18 14.19 2.70
CA ALA A 186 12.07 13.28 2.48
C ALA A 186 10.74 13.88 2.92
N ILE A 187 9.64 13.50 2.25
CA ILE A 187 8.29 14.01 2.55
C ILE A 187 7.61 13.16 3.61
N PHE A 188 7.49 11.86 3.37
CA PHE A 188 6.88 10.90 4.29
C PHE A 188 7.93 10.02 5.00
N GLY A 189 9.19 10.14 4.64
CA GLY A 189 10.32 9.30 5.03
C GLY A 189 10.89 8.56 3.81
N PHE A 190 12.22 8.35 3.79
CA PHE A 190 12.89 7.81 2.61
C PHE A 190 12.26 6.52 2.07
N SER A 191 11.98 5.56 2.95
CA SER A 191 11.38 4.29 2.51
C SER A 191 9.95 4.47 1.95
N VAL A 192 9.14 5.33 2.57
CA VAL A 192 7.77 5.61 2.11
C VAL A 192 7.79 6.37 0.79
N ASP A 193 8.66 7.39 0.66
CA ASP A 193 8.81 8.17 -0.57
C ASP A 193 9.28 7.29 -1.74
N THR A 194 10.23 6.38 -1.50
CA THR A 194 10.67 5.39 -2.50
C THR A 194 9.53 4.47 -2.93
N LEU A 195 8.73 3.96 -1.97
CA LEU A 195 7.59 3.11 -2.28
C LEU A 195 6.51 3.86 -3.05
N ILE A 196 6.24 5.12 -2.72
CA ILE A 196 5.32 5.98 -3.49
C ILE A 196 5.83 6.19 -4.92
N ALA A 197 7.15 6.35 -5.08
CA ALA A 197 7.77 6.60 -6.38
C ALA A 197 7.79 5.36 -7.28
N GLU A 198 8.07 4.18 -6.72
CA GLU A 198 8.48 3.01 -7.48
C GLU A 198 7.53 1.80 -7.41
N ALA A 199 6.59 1.76 -6.45
CA ALA A 199 5.65 0.64 -6.40
C ALA A 199 4.77 0.60 -7.65
N PRO A 200 4.78 -0.50 -8.42
CA PRO A 200 4.04 -0.59 -9.68
C PRO A 200 2.53 -0.70 -9.47
N CYS A 201 2.09 -1.14 -8.29
CA CYS A 201 0.70 -1.38 -7.94
C CYS A 201 0.02 -0.16 -7.30
N GLU A 202 -1.30 -0.23 -7.14
CA GLU A 202 -2.06 0.72 -6.32
C GLU A 202 -1.46 0.79 -4.91
N THR A 203 -1.39 1.98 -4.34
CA THR A 203 -0.77 2.20 -3.03
C THR A 203 -1.70 2.99 -2.12
N ILE A 204 -1.93 2.47 -0.92
CA ILE A 204 -2.70 3.11 0.14
C ILE A 204 -1.74 3.39 1.30
N LEU A 205 -1.56 4.67 1.62
CA LEU A 205 -0.80 5.12 2.77
C LEU A 205 -1.78 5.52 3.88
N VAL A 206 -1.65 4.95 5.06
CA VAL A 206 -2.54 5.17 6.19
C VAL A 206 -1.76 5.82 7.33
N LYS A 207 -2.17 7.02 7.72
CA LYS A 207 -1.82 7.61 9.00
C LYS A 207 -2.98 7.37 9.96
N LEU A 208 -2.75 6.62 11.01
CA LEU A 208 -3.75 6.45 12.06
C LEU A 208 -3.80 7.70 12.94
N GLY A 209 -5.00 8.18 13.21
CA GLY A 209 -5.23 9.29 14.12
C GLY A 209 -5.11 8.86 15.58
N THR A 210 -5.09 9.84 16.47
CA THR A 210 -5.17 9.60 17.93
C THR A 210 -6.55 9.14 18.37
N LYS A 211 -7.58 9.47 17.58
CA LYS A 211 -8.96 9.00 17.76
C LYS A 211 -9.17 7.77 16.88
N ASP A 212 -9.78 6.73 17.44
CA ASP A 212 -10.17 5.56 16.67
C ASP A 212 -11.25 5.98 15.64
N CYS A 213 -10.96 5.81 14.35
CA CYS A 213 -11.91 6.11 13.29
C CYS A 213 -12.94 4.98 13.08
N PHE A 214 -12.71 3.81 13.71
CA PHE A 214 -13.60 2.66 13.69
C PHE A 214 -13.90 2.15 15.12
N PRO A 215 -14.26 3.04 16.08
CA PRO A 215 -14.53 2.62 17.46
C PRO A 215 -15.85 1.88 17.57
N ASN A 216 -15.95 1.06 18.60
CA ASN A 216 -17.20 0.40 18.99
C ASN A 216 -18.10 1.32 19.86
N ASP A 217 -17.79 2.62 19.96
CA ASP A 217 -18.49 3.54 20.85
C ASP A 217 -19.60 4.30 20.10
N LEU A 218 -20.86 4.02 20.45
CA LEU A 218 -22.09 4.41 19.75
C LEU A 218 -22.50 5.89 19.89
N ASN A 219 -21.71 6.72 20.60
CA ASN A 219 -22.19 8.04 21.04
C ASN A 219 -21.59 9.25 20.32
N ARG A 220 -20.90 9.11 19.20
CA ARG A 220 -20.35 10.26 18.46
C ARG A 220 -20.75 10.24 17.00
N GLU A 221 -21.36 11.32 16.54
CA GLU A 221 -21.46 11.64 15.13
C GLU A 221 -20.05 11.73 14.55
N ARG A 222 -19.79 10.93 13.52
CA ARG A 222 -18.48 10.85 12.86
C ARG A 222 -18.59 11.40 11.48
N ILE A 223 -17.73 12.36 11.18
CA ILE A 223 -17.64 12.93 9.83
C ILE A 223 -16.40 12.36 9.16
N TRP A 224 -16.60 11.80 7.98
CA TRP A 224 -15.53 11.42 7.06
C TRP A 224 -15.46 12.45 5.95
N LEU A 225 -14.35 13.16 5.90
CA LEU A 225 -14.13 14.20 4.90
C LEU A 225 -13.40 13.63 3.68
N ILE A 226 -13.95 13.90 2.49
CA ILE A 226 -13.46 13.38 1.23
C ILE A 226 -13.20 14.54 0.27
N PRO A 227 -12.05 15.24 0.42
CA PRO A 227 -11.64 16.28 -0.50
C PRO A 227 -11.37 15.71 -1.89
N THR A 228 -11.95 16.31 -2.92
CA THR A 228 -11.78 15.87 -4.30
C THR A 228 -11.54 17.02 -5.26
N ALA A 229 -10.57 16.84 -6.15
CA ALA A 229 -10.37 17.69 -7.31
C ALA A 229 -10.86 17.00 -8.60
N GLY A 230 -11.44 15.80 -8.48
CA GLY A 230 -11.74 14.94 -9.61
C GLY A 230 -10.52 14.10 -10.05
N GLY A 231 -10.67 13.38 -11.14
CA GLY A 231 -9.61 12.57 -11.74
C GLY A 231 -9.53 11.14 -11.19
N PRO A 232 -8.63 10.31 -11.76
CA PRO A 232 -8.62 8.86 -11.55
C PRO A 232 -8.27 8.46 -10.11
N ASN A 233 -7.36 9.17 -9.45
CA ASN A 233 -6.99 8.85 -8.07
C ASN A 233 -8.09 9.20 -7.06
N ALA A 234 -8.85 10.27 -7.32
CA ALA A 234 -10.03 10.60 -6.53
C ALA A 234 -11.09 9.50 -6.65
N GLN A 235 -11.34 8.99 -7.87
CA GLN A 235 -12.26 7.88 -8.09
C GLN A 235 -11.82 6.60 -7.37
N ARG A 236 -10.51 6.30 -7.37
CA ARG A 236 -9.95 5.15 -6.63
C ARG A 236 -10.11 5.31 -5.12
N ALA A 237 -9.89 6.51 -4.60
CA ALA A 237 -10.16 6.80 -3.19
C ALA A 237 -11.63 6.56 -2.85
N LEU A 238 -12.55 7.07 -3.67
CA LEU A 238 -13.98 6.85 -3.49
C LEU A 238 -14.38 5.38 -3.55
N ALA A 239 -13.73 4.59 -4.40
CA ALA A 239 -13.96 3.15 -4.51
C ALA A 239 -13.56 2.35 -3.24
N LEU A 240 -12.83 2.95 -2.30
CA LEU A 240 -12.54 2.33 -1.00
C LEU A 240 -13.66 2.51 0.02
N LEU A 241 -14.56 3.47 -0.17
CA LEU A 241 -15.59 3.80 0.82
C LEU A 241 -16.45 2.61 1.22
N PRO A 242 -16.96 1.76 0.31
CA PRO A 242 -17.73 0.58 0.70
C PRO A 242 -16.95 -0.34 1.65
N SER A 243 -15.66 -0.59 1.35
CA SER A 243 -14.78 -1.39 2.21
C SER A 243 -14.59 -0.75 3.60
N LEU A 244 -14.33 0.55 3.65
CA LEU A 244 -14.11 1.26 4.91
C LEU A 244 -15.38 1.34 5.75
N LEU A 245 -16.53 1.58 5.12
CA LEU A 245 -17.84 1.61 5.79
C LEU A 245 -18.21 0.25 6.39
N SER A 246 -17.77 -0.85 5.78
CA SER A 246 -17.98 -2.19 6.34
C SER A 246 -17.25 -2.46 7.66
N LEU A 247 -16.34 -1.57 8.06
CA LEU A 247 -15.65 -1.62 9.36
C LEU A 247 -16.46 -0.97 10.49
N SER A 248 -17.47 -0.15 10.15
CA SER A 248 -18.40 0.42 11.11
C SER A 248 -19.52 -0.58 11.37
N GLU A 249 -19.96 -0.71 12.63
CA GLU A 249 -21.11 -1.56 12.95
C GLU A 249 -22.40 -0.99 12.35
N SER A 250 -23.34 -1.84 11.98
CA SER A 250 -24.52 -1.53 11.15
C SER A 250 -25.44 -0.39 11.63
N SER A 251 -25.29 0.10 12.85
CA SER A 251 -26.11 1.16 13.45
C SER A 251 -25.42 2.53 13.52
N ASP A 252 -24.12 2.60 13.24
CA ASP A 252 -23.31 3.80 13.51
C ASP A 252 -22.42 4.15 12.30
N HIS A 253 -23.08 4.55 11.22
CA HIS A 253 -22.37 4.97 10.02
C HIS A 253 -21.93 6.43 10.10
N PRO A 254 -20.71 6.76 9.63
CA PRO A 254 -20.24 8.13 9.56
C PRO A 254 -21.03 8.95 8.53
N GLU A 255 -21.14 10.24 8.76
CA GLU A 255 -21.59 11.18 7.76
C GLU A 255 -20.47 11.42 6.73
N LEU A 256 -20.80 11.36 5.45
CA LEU A 256 -19.82 11.46 4.37
C LEU A 256 -19.88 12.84 3.72
N TRP A 257 -18.83 13.62 3.90
CA TRP A 257 -18.72 14.97 3.32
C TRP A 257 -17.79 14.96 2.11
N LEU A 258 -18.36 15.04 0.91
CA LEU A 258 -17.63 15.15 -0.34
C LEU A 258 -17.35 16.62 -0.64
N CYS A 259 -16.10 17.04 -0.50
CA CYS A 259 -15.75 18.45 -0.58
C CYS A 259 -14.94 18.78 -1.83
N LYS A 260 -15.33 19.86 -2.54
CA LYS A 260 -14.56 20.46 -3.63
C LYS A 260 -14.16 21.87 -3.26
N ILE A 261 -12.87 22.16 -3.31
CA ILE A 261 -12.32 23.47 -3.02
C ILE A 261 -12.10 24.20 -4.35
N TYR A 262 -12.58 25.42 -4.45
CA TYR A 262 -12.45 26.29 -5.62
C TYR A 262 -11.84 27.65 -5.26
N SER A 263 -11.19 28.28 -6.26
CA SER A 263 -10.51 29.57 -6.05
C SER A 263 -11.48 30.70 -5.73
N PRO A 264 -11.14 31.64 -4.82
CA PRO A 264 -11.92 32.85 -4.60
C PRO A 264 -12.09 33.73 -5.84
N THR A 265 -11.20 33.61 -6.83
CA THR A 265 -11.26 34.34 -8.11
C THR A 265 -12.24 33.74 -9.10
N GLU A 266 -12.72 32.53 -8.86
CA GLU A 266 -13.70 31.84 -9.69
C GLU A 266 -15.11 32.31 -9.31
N LEU A 267 -15.71 33.14 -10.15
CA LEU A 267 -17.04 33.73 -9.88
C LEU A 267 -18.17 32.70 -9.96
N LEU A 268 -18.07 31.74 -10.89
CA LEU A 268 -19.01 30.65 -11.10
C LEU A 268 -18.25 29.33 -11.10
N PRO A 269 -18.10 28.68 -9.93
CA PRO A 269 -17.39 27.40 -9.87
C PRO A 269 -18.12 26.30 -10.62
N ASP A 270 -17.40 25.51 -11.40
CA ASP A 270 -17.97 24.31 -11.99
C ASP A 270 -18.09 23.21 -10.92
N LEU A 271 -19.32 22.97 -10.49
CA LEU A 271 -19.64 21.92 -9.50
C LEU A 271 -20.12 20.61 -10.15
N SER A 272 -20.18 20.55 -11.47
CA SER A 272 -20.67 19.36 -12.20
C SER A 272 -19.92 18.08 -11.80
N THR A 273 -18.61 18.17 -11.64
CA THR A 273 -17.78 17.05 -11.17
C THR A 273 -18.19 16.57 -9.77
N LEU A 274 -18.51 17.51 -8.86
CA LEU A 274 -18.94 17.17 -7.50
C LEU A 274 -20.30 16.45 -7.51
N GLU A 275 -21.24 16.95 -8.30
CA GLU A 275 -22.59 16.38 -8.45
C GLU A 275 -22.54 14.98 -9.08
N VAL A 276 -21.72 14.78 -10.12
CA VAL A 276 -21.53 13.47 -10.76
C VAL A 276 -20.92 12.47 -9.79
N LEU A 277 -19.90 12.87 -9.02
CA LEU A 277 -19.26 11.99 -8.02
C LEU A 277 -20.23 11.68 -6.88
N GLN A 278 -20.98 12.64 -6.38
CA GLN A 278 -22.02 12.43 -5.38
C GLN A 278 -23.06 11.43 -5.85
N ALA A 279 -23.62 11.64 -7.06
CA ALA A 279 -24.63 10.73 -7.63
C ALA A 279 -24.09 9.32 -7.84
N SER A 280 -22.84 9.18 -8.23
CA SER A 280 -22.17 7.88 -8.38
C SER A 280 -22.01 7.17 -7.03
N LEU A 281 -21.53 7.89 -6.00
CA LEU A 281 -21.38 7.36 -4.66
C LEU A 281 -22.71 6.97 -4.04
N GLN A 282 -23.74 7.82 -4.18
CA GLN A 282 -25.06 7.56 -3.63
C GLN A 282 -25.72 6.29 -4.19
N LYS A 283 -25.30 5.83 -5.39
CA LYS A 283 -25.72 4.54 -5.96
C LYS A 283 -24.96 3.35 -5.37
N ALA A 284 -23.70 3.58 -4.94
CA ALA A 284 -22.83 2.53 -4.45
C ALA A 284 -22.95 2.28 -2.93
N ILE A 285 -23.40 3.30 -2.19
CA ILE A 285 -23.49 3.26 -0.73
C ILE A 285 -24.86 3.71 -0.26
N ALA A 286 -25.32 3.14 0.87
CA ALA A 286 -26.64 3.45 1.43
C ALA A 286 -26.65 4.77 2.22
N GLN A 287 -25.49 5.23 2.70
CA GLN A 287 -25.34 6.43 3.53
C GLN A 287 -25.50 7.69 2.67
N PRO A 288 -26.10 8.77 3.21
CA PRO A 288 -26.17 10.05 2.53
C PRO A 288 -24.77 10.66 2.35
N VAL A 289 -24.53 11.21 1.16
CA VAL A 289 -23.31 11.93 0.83
C VAL A 289 -23.63 13.42 0.72
N VAL A 290 -23.04 14.21 1.59
CA VAL A 290 -23.22 15.68 1.64
C VAL A 290 -22.19 16.35 0.71
N PRO A 291 -22.62 17.01 -0.39
CA PRO A 291 -21.71 17.75 -1.23
C PRO A 291 -21.37 19.09 -0.57
N LEU A 292 -20.09 19.39 -0.44
CA LEU A 292 -19.60 20.58 0.25
C LEU A 292 -18.65 21.42 -0.65
N PRO A 293 -19.16 22.41 -1.41
CA PRO A 293 -18.30 23.33 -2.13
C PRO A 293 -17.69 24.36 -1.18
N ILE A 294 -16.36 24.48 -1.18
CA ILE A 294 -15.62 25.38 -0.28
C ILE A 294 -14.82 26.38 -1.11
N ARG A 295 -14.99 27.66 -0.79
CA ARG A 295 -14.24 28.75 -1.42
C ARG A 295 -12.98 29.06 -0.62
N SER A 296 -11.79 28.75 -1.18
CA SER A 296 -10.52 29.02 -0.51
C SER A 296 -9.38 29.19 -1.50
N ALA A 297 -8.43 30.07 -1.16
CA ALA A 297 -7.19 30.24 -1.90
C ALA A 297 -6.17 29.10 -1.58
N SER A 298 -6.30 28.46 -0.42
CA SER A 298 -5.43 27.38 0.03
C SER A 298 -6.25 26.11 0.28
N PRO A 299 -6.20 25.13 -0.62
CA PRO A 299 -6.94 23.87 -0.43
C PRO A 299 -6.52 23.11 0.83
N ALA A 300 -5.23 23.12 1.18
CA ALA A 300 -4.75 22.44 2.36
C ALA A 300 -5.30 23.07 3.65
N GLU A 301 -5.25 24.40 3.77
CA GLU A 301 -5.78 25.11 4.93
C GLU A 301 -7.30 24.94 5.07
N ALA A 302 -8.03 24.97 3.95
CA ALA A 302 -9.48 24.76 3.97
C ALA A 302 -9.84 23.39 4.56
N VAL A 303 -9.13 22.32 4.15
CA VAL A 303 -9.34 20.97 4.69
C VAL A 303 -8.94 20.90 6.15
N ILE A 304 -7.79 21.46 6.54
CA ILE A 304 -7.31 21.44 7.92
C ILE A 304 -8.30 22.14 8.85
N ASN A 305 -8.72 23.35 8.49
CA ASN A 305 -9.69 24.13 9.29
C ASN A 305 -11.03 23.39 9.43
N LEU A 306 -11.50 22.75 8.34
CA LEU A 306 -12.74 21.99 8.40
C LEU A 306 -12.61 20.75 9.30
N VAL A 307 -11.49 20.04 9.22
CA VAL A 307 -11.23 18.87 10.10
C VAL A 307 -11.21 19.27 11.57
N GLU A 308 -10.65 20.43 11.88
CA GLU A 308 -10.56 20.94 13.26
C GLU A 308 -11.90 21.46 13.76
N SER A 309 -12.66 22.22 12.94
CA SER A 309 -13.95 22.80 13.35
C SER A 309 -15.04 21.75 13.54
N GLU A 310 -15.08 20.73 12.69
CA GLU A 310 -16.14 19.73 12.67
C GLU A 310 -15.72 18.40 13.33
N ASP A 311 -14.54 18.35 13.93
CA ASP A 311 -13.99 17.17 14.62
C ASP A 311 -14.00 15.90 13.77
N CYS A 312 -13.63 16.02 12.48
CA CYS A 312 -13.64 14.90 11.55
C CYS A 312 -12.78 13.73 12.05
N SER A 313 -13.26 12.51 11.89
CA SER A 313 -12.55 11.30 12.34
C SER A 313 -11.66 10.68 11.26
N LEU A 314 -11.95 10.94 9.97
CA LEU A 314 -11.20 10.42 8.84
C LEU A 314 -11.15 11.43 7.69
N VAL A 315 -10.00 11.52 7.04
CA VAL A 315 -9.82 12.22 5.75
C VAL A 315 -9.37 11.20 4.70
N LEU A 316 -10.11 11.12 3.59
CA LEU A 316 -9.79 10.22 2.48
C LEU A 316 -9.41 11.05 1.25
N LEU A 317 -8.18 10.89 0.77
CA LEU A 317 -7.59 11.66 -0.33
C LEU A 317 -7.10 10.76 -1.46
N GLY A 318 -7.50 11.06 -2.69
CA GLY A 318 -6.83 10.57 -3.88
C GLY A 318 -5.69 11.52 -4.26
N ALA A 319 -4.51 10.97 -4.52
CA ALA A 319 -3.34 11.76 -4.85
C ALA A 319 -2.53 11.13 -5.99
N SER A 320 -2.00 11.95 -6.91
CA SER A 320 -1.04 11.47 -7.91
C SER A 320 0.35 11.32 -7.30
N ARG A 321 1.23 10.57 -7.96
CA ARG A 321 2.64 10.47 -7.58
C ARG A 321 3.28 11.85 -7.50
N GLU A 322 3.02 12.69 -8.51
CA GLU A 322 3.54 14.04 -8.59
C GLU A 322 3.04 14.89 -7.44
N SER A 323 1.74 14.81 -7.07
CA SER A 323 1.19 15.58 -5.96
C SER A 323 1.70 15.12 -4.59
N LEU A 324 2.12 13.83 -4.47
CA LEU A 324 2.70 13.30 -3.23
C LEU A 324 4.18 13.63 -3.09
N LEU A 325 4.94 13.69 -4.19
CA LEU A 325 6.40 13.85 -4.16
C LEU A 325 6.89 15.24 -4.58
N ASN A 326 6.04 16.05 -5.24
CA ASN A 326 6.45 17.35 -5.76
C ASN A 326 6.22 18.45 -4.71
N GLN A 327 7.31 19.16 -4.36
CA GLN A 327 7.28 20.29 -3.40
C GLN A 327 7.29 21.67 -4.08
N LEU A 328 7.49 21.71 -5.43
CA LEU A 328 8.03 22.91 -6.08
C LEU A 328 7.00 23.96 -6.52
N LEU A 329 5.72 23.65 -6.69
CA LEU A 329 4.77 24.59 -7.28
C LEU A 329 3.63 25.08 -6.39
N ASN A 330 3.14 24.31 -5.40
CA ASN A 330 2.08 24.76 -4.49
C ASN A 330 2.13 24.05 -3.11
N GLY A 331 3.26 23.53 -2.70
CA GLY A 331 3.37 22.64 -1.55
C GLY A 331 2.75 21.25 -1.85
N ASN A 332 3.08 20.30 -1.02
CA ASN A 332 2.47 18.97 -1.10
C ASN A 332 1.16 18.94 -0.31
N ILE A 333 0.03 19.30 -0.95
CA ILE A 333 -1.27 19.40 -0.29
C ILE A 333 -1.62 18.14 0.52
N PRO A 334 -1.53 16.90 -0.02
CA PRO A 334 -1.85 15.71 0.76
C PRO A 334 -0.95 15.52 1.99
N SER A 335 0.36 15.78 1.89
CA SER A 335 1.26 15.65 3.02
C SER A 335 1.07 16.74 4.05
N THR A 336 0.75 17.96 3.61
CA THR A 336 0.45 19.09 4.50
C THR A 336 -0.79 18.79 5.35
N ILE A 337 -1.88 18.32 4.71
CA ILE A 337 -3.09 17.91 5.42
C ILE A 337 -2.75 16.75 6.37
N ALA A 338 -2.13 15.69 5.87
CA ALA A 338 -1.87 14.50 6.67
C ALA A 338 -0.99 14.76 7.90
N ARG A 339 -0.11 15.78 7.87
CA ARG A 339 0.72 16.16 9.02
C ARG A 339 0.00 17.07 10.02
N ALA A 340 -0.86 17.93 9.53
CA ALA A 340 -1.51 18.94 10.36
C ALA A 340 -2.68 18.36 11.18
N VAL A 341 -3.44 17.42 10.59
CA VAL A 341 -4.64 16.90 11.25
C VAL A 341 -4.31 15.75 12.21
N ASN A 342 -5.09 15.62 13.30
CA ASN A 342 -4.95 14.55 14.28
C ASN A 342 -5.85 13.32 14.03
N CYS A 343 -6.72 13.40 13.03
CA CYS A 343 -7.57 12.28 12.62
C CYS A 343 -6.81 11.27 11.74
N THR A 344 -7.47 10.17 11.44
CA THR A 344 -6.95 9.20 10.47
C THR A 344 -6.95 9.78 9.08
N VAL A 345 -5.85 9.62 8.34
CA VAL A 345 -5.72 10.05 6.95
C VAL A 345 -5.37 8.86 6.07
N ILE A 346 -6.14 8.66 5.01
CA ILE A 346 -5.91 7.62 4.01
C ILE A 346 -5.60 8.32 2.68
N LEU A 347 -4.41 8.10 2.16
CA LEU A 347 -3.98 8.58 0.85
C LEU A 347 -3.96 7.43 -0.15
N VAL A 348 -4.58 7.63 -1.31
CA VAL A 348 -4.69 6.60 -2.35
C VAL A 348 -3.99 7.07 -3.61
N ARG A 349 -2.98 6.31 -4.03
CA ARG A 349 -2.29 6.48 -5.31
C ARG A 349 -2.59 5.30 -6.22
N GLY A 350 -2.97 5.58 -7.44
CA GLY A 350 -3.17 4.54 -8.46
C GLY A 350 -1.89 3.85 -8.89
N GLU A 351 -2.04 2.80 -9.68
CA GLU A 351 -0.92 2.14 -10.35
C GLU A 351 -0.10 3.15 -11.16
N LEU A 352 1.20 2.91 -11.25
CA LEU A 352 2.04 3.64 -12.19
C LEU A 352 1.62 3.18 -13.60
N SER A 353 1.09 4.10 -14.39
CA SER A 353 0.93 3.83 -15.84
C SER A 353 2.32 3.80 -16.46
N ASP A 354 2.61 2.74 -17.20
CA ASP A 354 3.82 2.60 -18.01
C ASP A 354 3.94 3.73 -19.03
#